data_9c304e2bcd0874270c24c3190d46f9a6
#
_entry.id   9c304e2bcd0874270c24c3190d46f9a6
#
_cell.length_a   1.000
_cell.length_b   1.000
_cell.length_c   1.000
_cell.angle_alpha   90.00
_cell.angle_beta   90.00
_cell.angle_gamma   90.00
#
_symmetry.space_group_name_H-M   'P 1'
#
loop_
_entity.id
_entity.type
_entity.pdbx_description
1 polymer ?
#
loop_
_entity_poly.entity_id
_entity_poly.type
_entity_poly.pdbx_seq_one_letter_code
_entity_poly.pdbx_strand_id
1 'polypeptide(L)'
;MKEVTFLLTPAEVNALLKLLNYIKFTCEDEEADIFKGSPFINSIFEKILKENPIPLHQSKQRQKEILEDIEKRLEQEDYYKRLSTEKKREYLSALLFPYPLD
;
A
#
# COMPACT_ATOMS: atom_id res chain seq x y z
N MET A 1 5.49 -13.09 -20.64
CA MET A 1 5.17 -11.67 -20.88
C MET A 1 6.45 -10.86 -21.02
N LYS A 2 6.49 -9.98 -21.99
CA LYS A 2 7.69 -9.18 -22.25
C LYS A 2 7.76 -7.99 -21.30
N GLU A 3 8.88 -7.87 -20.59
CA GLU A 3 9.08 -6.74 -19.68
C GLU A 3 9.28 -5.44 -20.45
N VAL A 4 8.89 -4.33 -19.82
CA VAL A 4 9.03 -2.98 -20.36
C VAL A 4 9.90 -2.16 -19.43
N THR A 5 10.86 -1.43 -19.97
CA THR A 5 11.75 -0.60 -19.18
C THR A 5 11.42 0.88 -19.38
N PHE A 6 11.34 1.63 -18.29
CA PHE A 6 11.14 3.07 -18.31
C PHE A 6 12.34 3.76 -17.68
N LEU A 7 12.71 4.90 -18.23
CA LEU A 7 13.71 5.76 -17.65
C LEU A 7 13.01 6.95 -16.98
N LEU A 8 13.21 7.10 -15.67
CA LEU A 8 12.58 8.15 -14.88
C LEU A 8 13.66 9.01 -14.23
N THR A 9 13.39 10.31 -14.16
CA THR A 9 14.25 11.23 -13.40
C THR A 9 13.99 11.06 -11.90
N PRO A 10 14.90 11.49 -11.03
CA PRO A 10 14.66 11.47 -9.58
C PRO A 10 13.39 12.22 -9.18
N ALA A 11 13.07 13.32 -9.85
CA ALA A 11 11.85 14.07 -9.58
C ALA A 11 10.60 13.26 -9.94
N GLU A 12 10.65 12.52 -11.05
CA GLU A 12 9.54 11.66 -11.46
C GLU A 12 9.35 10.50 -10.50
N VAL A 13 10.45 9.89 -10.04
CA VAL A 13 10.39 8.81 -9.06
C VAL A 13 9.73 9.32 -7.77
N ASN A 14 10.12 10.50 -7.30
CA ASN A 14 9.55 11.09 -6.10
C ASN A 14 8.05 11.40 -6.26
N ALA A 15 7.65 11.92 -7.41
CA ALA A 15 6.25 12.21 -7.70
C ALA A 15 5.41 10.93 -7.70
N LEU A 16 5.93 9.87 -8.32
CA LEU A 16 5.24 8.58 -8.38
C LEU A 16 5.12 7.96 -6.98
N LEU A 17 6.17 8.06 -6.17
CA LEU A 17 6.16 7.59 -4.79
C LEU A 17 5.07 8.29 -3.97
N LYS A 18 4.96 9.61 -4.12
CA LYS A 18 3.93 10.40 -3.42
C LYS A 18 2.53 9.99 -3.87
N LEU A 19 2.36 9.74 -5.17
CA LEU A 19 1.07 9.30 -5.71
C LEU A 19 0.66 7.95 -5.14
N LEU A 20 1.58 6.99 -5.12
CA LEU A 20 1.32 5.66 -4.58
C LEU A 20 0.99 5.72 -3.09
N ASN A 21 1.75 6.54 -2.35
CA ASN A 21 1.49 6.72 -0.93
C ASN A 21 0.12 7.34 -0.67
N TYR A 22 -0.27 8.32 -1.48
CA TYR A 22 -1.58 8.94 -1.37
C TYR A 22 -2.70 7.93 -1.61
N ILE A 23 -2.60 7.15 -2.68
CA ILE A 23 -3.62 6.16 -3.03
C ILE A 23 -3.76 5.11 -1.93
N LYS A 24 -2.65 4.62 -1.39
CA LYS A 24 -2.68 3.55 -0.41
C LYS A 24 -3.14 4.00 0.97
N PHE A 25 -2.78 5.22 1.40
CA PHE A 25 -2.92 5.60 2.81
C PHE A 25 -3.75 6.86 3.06
N THR A 26 -4.05 7.64 2.04
CA THR A 26 -4.79 8.89 2.21
C THR A 26 -6.13 8.90 1.49
N CYS A 27 -6.17 8.35 0.29
CA CYS A 27 -7.39 8.35 -0.53
C CYS A 27 -8.46 7.45 0.10
N GLU A 28 -9.64 8.01 0.33
CA GLU A 28 -10.77 7.30 0.92
C GLU A 28 -11.79 6.82 -0.13
N ASP A 29 -11.52 7.08 -1.40
CA ASP A 29 -12.40 6.66 -2.49
C ASP A 29 -12.40 5.14 -2.61
N GLU A 30 -13.60 4.54 -2.65
CA GLU A 30 -13.77 3.09 -2.78
C GLU A 30 -13.10 2.53 -4.04
N GLU A 31 -13.07 3.30 -5.12
CA GLU A 31 -12.43 2.87 -6.36
C GLU A 31 -10.92 2.69 -6.20
N ALA A 32 -10.31 3.39 -5.25
CA ALA A 32 -8.88 3.25 -4.98
C ALA A 32 -8.55 1.92 -4.27
N ASP A 33 -9.54 1.27 -3.67
CA ASP A 33 -9.32 0.01 -2.94
C ASP A 33 -8.79 -1.10 -3.83
N ILE A 34 -9.10 -1.09 -5.12
CA ILE A 34 -8.59 -2.08 -6.07
C ILE A 34 -7.06 -2.00 -6.21
N PHE A 35 -6.49 -0.83 -5.92
CA PHE A 35 -5.04 -0.61 -6.02
C PHE A 35 -4.31 -0.85 -4.71
N LYS A 36 -4.98 -0.61 -3.57
CA LYS A 36 -4.33 -0.68 -2.25
C LYS A 36 -3.77 -2.05 -1.92
N GLY A 37 -4.47 -3.11 -2.28
CA GLY A 37 -4.05 -4.49 -2.02
C GLY A 37 -3.46 -5.20 -3.23
N SER A 38 -3.30 -4.51 -4.36
CA SER A 38 -2.81 -5.12 -5.58
C SER A 38 -1.35 -5.56 -5.45
N PRO A 39 -1.03 -6.83 -5.75
CA PRO A 39 0.36 -7.28 -5.74
C PRO A 39 1.20 -6.59 -6.81
N PHE A 40 0.60 -6.19 -7.91
CA PHE A 40 1.31 -5.46 -8.96
C PHE A 40 1.67 -4.05 -8.51
N ILE A 41 0.75 -3.35 -7.86
CA ILE A 41 1.02 -2.02 -7.31
C ILE A 41 2.07 -2.10 -6.20
N ASN A 42 1.98 -3.10 -5.33
CA ASN A 42 2.98 -3.30 -4.27
C ASN A 42 4.36 -3.62 -4.86
N SER A 43 4.42 -4.39 -5.95
CA SER A 43 5.68 -4.68 -6.63
C SER A 43 6.30 -3.41 -7.22
N ILE A 44 5.49 -2.57 -7.86
CA ILE A 44 5.96 -1.30 -8.41
C ILE A 44 6.47 -0.40 -7.28
N PHE A 45 5.73 -0.32 -6.19
CA PHE A 45 6.09 0.47 -5.01
C PHE A 45 7.45 0.02 -4.46
N GLU A 46 7.65 -1.30 -4.32
CA GLU A 46 8.91 -1.86 -3.84
C GLU A 46 10.09 -1.47 -4.74
N LYS A 47 9.92 -1.58 -6.05
CA LYS A 47 10.97 -1.21 -7.01
C LYS A 47 11.34 0.27 -6.92
N ILE A 48 10.33 1.12 -6.78
CA ILE A 48 10.53 2.56 -6.66
C ILE A 48 11.25 2.92 -5.35
N LEU A 49 10.88 2.26 -4.26
CA LEU A 49 11.52 2.49 -2.96
C LEU A 49 13.01 2.14 -2.99
N LYS A 50 13.39 1.09 -3.71
CA LYS A 50 14.79 0.69 -3.84
C LYS A 50 15.64 1.74 -4.56
N GLU A 51 15.05 2.46 -5.50
CA GLU A 51 15.74 3.47 -6.29
C GLU A 51 15.60 4.88 -5.71
N ASN A 52 14.75 5.07 -4.71
CA ASN A 52 14.50 6.39 -4.13
C ASN A 52 15.58 6.74 -3.10
N PRO A 53 16.34 7.82 -3.31
CA PRO A 53 17.37 8.25 -2.35
C PRO A 53 16.79 8.80 -1.05
N ILE A 54 15.52 9.21 -1.07
CA ILE A 54 14.83 9.73 0.12
C ILE A 54 13.89 8.65 0.62
N PRO A 55 14.20 7.99 1.75
CA PRO A 55 13.36 6.91 2.25
C PRO A 55 11.97 7.40 2.65
N LEU A 56 10.95 6.60 2.33
CA LEU A 56 9.61 6.84 2.79
C LEU A 56 9.57 6.63 4.30
N HIS A 57 9.08 7.63 5.02
CA HIS A 57 9.05 7.58 6.47
C HIS A 57 7.68 7.92 7.03
N GLN A 58 7.17 7.04 7.89
CA GLN A 58 5.97 7.29 8.69
C GLN A 58 6.28 6.89 10.12
N SER A 59 5.81 7.67 11.07
CA SER A 59 5.97 7.33 12.49
C SER A 59 5.20 6.04 12.80
N LYS A 60 5.62 5.33 13.84
CA LYS A 60 4.91 4.13 14.29
C LYS A 60 3.48 4.46 14.70
N GLN A 61 3.26 5.63 15.28
CA GLN A 61 1.92 6.09 15.66
C GLN A 61 1.03 6.25 14.42
N ARG A 62 1.55 6.85 13.34
CA ARG A 62 0.79 7.03 12.11
C ARG A 62 0.50 5.69 11.44
N GLN A 63 1.48 4.76 11.45
CA GLN A 63 1.27 3.42 10.92
C GLN A 63 0.15 2.70 11.65
N LYS A 64 0.10 2.84 12.98
CA LYS A 64 -0.94 2.26 13.81
C LYS A 64 -2.32 2.85 13.47
N GLU A 65 -2.40 4.16 13.30
CA GLU A 65 -3.64 4.84 12.94
C GLU A 65 -4.16 4.36 11.57
N ILE A 66 -3.26 4.23 10.61
CA ILE A 66 -3.60 3.74 9.27
C ILE A 66 -4.16 2.32 9.36
N LEU A 67 -3.50 1.46 10.13
CA LEU A 67 -3.95 0.08 10.31
C LEU A 67 -5.34 0.02 10.95
N GLU A 68 -5.56 0.81 12.00
CA GLU A 68 -6.84 0.87 12.69
C GLU A 68 -7.97 1.31 11.75
N ASP A 69 -7.72 2.32 10.92
CA ASP A 69 -8.70 2.80 9.95
C ASP A 69 -9.03 1.74 8.90
N ILE A 70 -8.02 1.03 8.42
CA ILE A 70 -8.21 -0.06 7.46
C ILE A 70 -9.05 -1.17 8.09
N GLU A 71 -8.72 -1.59 9.31
CA GLU A 71 -9.46 -2.63 10.01
C GLU A 71 -10.92 -2.27 10.22
N LYS A 72 -11.20 -1.03 10.62
CA LYS A 72 -12.57 -0.56 10.81
C LYS A 72 -13.39 -0.65 9.54
N ARG A 73 -12.80 -0.27 8.41
CA ARG A 73 -13.51 -0.35 7.13
C ARG A 73 -13.77 -1.79 6.71
N LEU A 74 -12.78 -2.66 6.89
CA LEU A 74 -12.88 -4.07 6.51
C LEU A 74 -13.88 -4.84 7.37
N GLU A 75 -13.99 -4.50 8.64
CA GLU A 75 -14.95 -5.16 9.55
C GLU A 75 -16.40 -4.97 9.13
N GLN A 76 -16.67 -4.00 8.27
CA GLN A 76 -18.00 -3.79 7.72
C GLN A 76 -18.26 -4.58 6.44
N GLU A 77 -17.25 -5.27 5.93
CA GLU A 77 -17.34 -6.05 4.70
C GLU A 77 -17.52 -7.52 5.00
N ASP A 78 -18.61 -8.10 4.48
CA ASP A 78 -18.96 -9.50 4.75
C ASP A 78 -17.86 -10.46 4.29
N TYR A 79 -17.27 -10.20 3.13
CA TYR A 79 -16.20 -11.08 2.62
C TYR A 79 -15.02 -11.16 3.56
N TYR A 80 -14.65 -10.03 4.19
CA TYR A 80 -13.54 -9.99 5.13
C TYR A 80 -13.85 -10.79 6.40
N LYS A 81 -15.08 -10.66 6.90
CA LYS A 81 -15.51 -11.38 8.10
C LYS A 81 -15.43 -12.90 7.94
N ARG A 82 -15.58 -13.40 6.71
CA ARG A 82 -15.54 -14.82 6.39
C ARG A 82 -14.14 -15.38 6.24
N LEU A 83 -13.13 -14.52 6.19
CA LEU A 83 -11.74 -14.96 6.04
C LEU A 83 -11.21 -15.58 7.32
N SER A 84 -10.29 -16.55 7.19
CA SER A 84 -9.56 -17.09 8.33
C SER A 84 -8.66 -16.00 8.90
N THR A 85 -8.17 -16.20 10.12
CA THR A 85 -7.24 -15.27 10.76
C THR A 85 -5.98 -15.07 9.89
N GLU A 86 -5.46 -16.15 9.32
CA GLU A 86 -4.30 -16.11 8.43
C GLU A 86 -4.57 -15.26 7.19
N LYS A 87 -5.72 -15.46 6.54
CA LYS A 87 -6.09 -14.72 5.34
C LYS A 87 -6.33 -13.24 5.64
N LYS A 88 -6.92 -12.93 6.78
CA LYS A 88 -7.10 -11.54 7.23
C LYS A 88 -5.76 -10.86 7.39
N ARG A 89 -4.78 -11.56 7.99
CA ARG A 89 -3.44 -11.01 8.19
C ARG A 89 -2.72 -10.78 6.86
N GLU A 90 -2.84 -11.71 5.92
CA GLU A 90 -2.28 -11.54 4.57
C GLU A 90 -2.88 -10.33 3.87
N TYR A 91 -4.19 -10.17 3.98
CA TYR A 91 -4.91 -9.06 3.35
C TYR A 91 -4.47 -7.72 3.94
N LEU A 92 -4.41 -7.63 5.26
CA LEU A 92 -3.96 -6.43 5.96
C LEU A 92 -2.53 -6.08 5.61
N SER A 93 -1.66 -7.10 5.53
CA SER A 93 -0.26 -6.89 5.15
C SER A 93 -0.13 -6.29 3.76
N ALA A 94 -0.93 -6.77 2.80
CA ALA A 94 -0.92 -6.24 1.44
C ALA A 94 -1.39 -4.77 1.39
N LEU A 95 -2.43 -4.44 2.15
CA LEU A 95 -2.96 -3.08 2.20
C LEU A 95 -2.00 -2.10 2.89
N LEU A 96 -1.31 -2.57 3.92
CA LEU A 96 -0.39 -1.74 4.69
C LEU A 96 1.00 -1.62 4.07
N PHE A 97 1.35 -2.51 3.15
CA PHE A 97 2.66 -2.46 2.49
C PHE A 97 3.02 -1.02 2.08
N PRO A 98 4.24 -0.53 2.28
CA PRO A 98 5.47 -1.25 2.70
C PRO A 98 5.69 -1.31 4.22
N TYR A 99 4.74 -0.90 5.03
CA TYR A 99 4.90 -0.92 6.48
C TYR A 99 4.52 -2.29 7.03
N PRO A 100 5.23 -2.77 8.07
CA PRO A 100 4.89 -4.06 8.69
C PRO A 100 3.64 -3.95 9.55
N LEU A 101 2.97 -5.09 9.77
CA LEU A 101 1.81 -5.14 10.67
C LEU A 101 2.20 -4.99 12.13
N ASP A 102 3.40 -5.45 12.47
CA ASP A 102 3.88 -5.49 13.85
C ASP A 102 5.00 -4.49 14.11
#